data_f5bac7f0033ccf19b77783f309999a11
#
_entry.id   f5bac7f0033ccf19b77783f309999a11
#
_cell.length_a   1.000
_cell.length_b   1.000
_cell.length_c   1.000
_cell.angle_alpha   90.00
_cell.angle_beta   90.00
_cell.angle_gamma   90.00
#
_symmetry.space_group_name_H-M   'P 1'
#
loop_
_entity.id
_entity.type
_entity.pdbx_description
1 polymer ?
#
loop_
_entity_poly.entity_id
_entity_poly.type
_entity_poly.pdbx_seq_one_letter_code
_entity_poly.pdbx_strand_id
1 'polypeptide(L)'
;MNADRSAGPTPASSPTPARRALLRAGLTGAAALGTGVALAAAPASAAPVSPRPAAAGTAYGRRRPSTPAEALRELAAGNRRWRTFREQHPDEAPAVRQSLTSGQHPFAVVLGCIDSRVPPELVFDQGLGDLFTVRSAGEVLDEAVLGSIAYGPLELDTPLIVVLGHQSCGAVTAAVEADETGKRLPAHIQYLADQIAPNIDHTKEGAARVDATIDANVRAVRARLAAEPDLAARVADGRLAIVGARYELTTQVVHRIA
;
A
#
# COMPACT_ATOMS: atom_id res chain seq x y z
N MET A 1 -38.71 57.99 18.14
CA MET A 1 -37.52 58.84 18.21
C MET A 1 -36.31 57.91 18.26
N ASN A 2 -35.50 57.99 17.19
CA ASN A 2 -34.06 57.73 17.09
C ASN A 2 -33.50 56.30 17.43
N ALA A 3 -32.63 55.72 16.67
CA ALA A 3 -31.97 55.98 15.39
C ALA A 3 -31.26 54.68 14.98
N ASP A 4 -31.36 54.46 13.72
CA ASP A 4 -30.55 53.54 12.89
C ASP A 4 -29.03 53.75 13.07
N ARG A 5 -28.28 52.67 13.17
CA ARG A 5 -26.83 52.63 12.77
C ARG A 5 -26.50 51.27 12.16
N SER A 6 -26.60 51.26 10.85
CA SER A 6 -25.93 50.29 9.96
C SER A 6 -24.39 50.30 10.19
N ALA A 7 -23.81 49.12 10.41
CA ALA A 7 -22.39 48.89 10.29
C ALA A 7 -22.13 48.07 9.02
N GLY A 8 -21.44 48.67 8.06
CA GLY A 8 -21.06 48.09 6.79
C GLY A 8 -19.92 47.00 6.89
N PRO A 9 -19.73 46.21 5.84
CA PRO A 9 -18.78 45.10 5.87
C PRO A 9 -17.34 45.59 5.76
N THR A 10 -16.48 45.01 6.59
CA THR A 10 -15.01 45.19 6.56
C THR A 10 -14.44 44.54 5.30
N PRO A 11 -13.50 45.17 4.57
CA PRO A 11 -12.89 44.59 3.39
C PRO A 11 -11.87 43.48 3.74
N ALA A 12 -11.99 42.36 3.02
CA ALA A 12 -11.03 41.25 3.08
C ALA A 12 -9.63 41.68 2.60
N SER A 13 -8.62 41.44 3.42
CA SER A 13 -7.21 41.63 3.10
C SER A 13 -6.73 40.58 2.10
N SER A 14 -6.24 41.04 0.94
CA SER A 14 -5.62 40.22 -0.09
C SER A 14 -4.24 39.70 0.36
N PRO A 15 -3.87 38.45 0.07
CA PRO A 15 -2.53 37.95 0.38
C PRO A 15 -1.48 38.48 -0.60
N THR A 16 -0.37 38.94 -0.07
CA THR A 16 0.80 39.50 -0.73
C THR A 16 1.52 38.48 -1.63
N PRO A 17 1.96 38.81 -2.86
CA PRO A 17 2.67 37.90 -3.76
C PRO A 17 4.18 37.95 -3.51
N ALA A 18 4.70 37.16 -2.57
CA ALA A 18 6.13 37.09 -2.25
C ALA A 18 6.78 35.71 -2.45
N ARG A 19 6.21 34.78 -3.22
CA ARG A 19 6.80 33.45 -3.46
C ARG A 19 7.00 33.07 -4.94
N ARG A 20 6.91 34.00 -5.88
CA ARG A 20 7.11 33.72 -7.33
C ARG A 20 8.38 34.31 -7.96
N ALA A 21 9.33 34.83 -7.18
CA ALA A 21 10.49 35.56 -7.71
C ALA A 21 11.83 34.81 -7.69
N LEU A 22 11.90 33.52 -7.39
CA LEU A 22 13.18 32.78 -7.27
C LEU A 22 13.46 31.73 -8.36
N LEU A 23 12.74 31.70 -9.47
CA LEU A 23 12.97 30.74 -10.56
C LEU A 23 13.19 31.38 -11.95
N ARG A 24 13.67 32.62 -12.02
CA ARG A 24 14.05 33.28 -13.28
C ARG A 24 15.37 34.01 -13.19
N ALA A 25 16.47 33.27 -13.02
CA ALA A 25 17.82 33.76 -13.30
C ALA A 25 18.70 32.59 -13.73
N GLY A 26 18.99 32.50 -15.02
CA GLY A 26 20.02 31.56 -15.50
C GLY A 26 19.75 30.96 -16.86
N LEU A 27 19.65 31.79 -17.92
CA LEU A 27 19.85 31.33 -19.30
C LEU A 27 20.10 32.56 -20.19
N THR A 28 21.33 33.03 -20.21
CA THR A 28 21.86 33.85 -21.32
C THR A 28 23.29 33.40 -21.58
N GLY A 29 23.58 32.99 -22.82
CA GLY A 29 24.96 32.99 -23.35
C GLY A 29 25.37 31.70 -24.04
N ALA A 30 25.26 31.61 -25.32
CA ALA A 30 26.27 31.57 -26.36
C ALA A 30 25.83 30.71 -27.55
N ALA A 31 25.55 31.39 -28.64
CA ALA A 31 25.49 30.78 -29.95
C ALA A 31 26.94 30.53 -30.45
N ALA A 32 27.26 29.28 -30.75
CA ALA A 32 28.42 28.91 -31.56
C ALA A 32 27.99 27.96 -32.68
N LEU A 33 28.14 28.41 -33.89
CA LEU A 33 28.03 27.67 -35.13
C LEU A 33 29.03 26.52 -35.16
N GLY A 34 28.56 25.30 -35.35
CA GLY A 34 29.42 24.12 -35.53
C GLY A 34 28.68 23.03 -36.33
N THR A 35 29.23 22.79 -37.50
CA THR A 35 28.90 21.85 -38.56
C THR A 35 28.41 20.48 -38.12
N GLY A 36 27.39 20.00 -38.82
CA GLY A 36 26.71 18.73 -38.55
C GLY A 36 27.58 17.48 -38.73
N VAL A 37 27.50 16.60 -37.76
CA VAL A 37 27.75 15.18 -37.94
C VAL A 37 26.49 14.45 -37.41
N ALA A 38 25.75 13.85 -38.34
CA ALA A 38 24.65 13.00 -37.96
C ALA A 38 25.21 11.71 -37.34
N LEU A 39 25.20 11.61 -36.00
CA LEU A 39 25.37 10.33 -35.32
C LEU A 39 24.03 9.60 -35.35
N ALA A 40 23.97 8.53 -36.14
CA ALA A 40 22.90 7.57 -36.08
C ALA A 40 22.88 6.94 -34.65
N ALA A 41 21.85 7.23 -33.88
CA ALA A 41 21.60 6.56 -32.62
C ALA A 41 21.18 5.11 -32.90
N ALA A 42 22.05 4.17 -32.65
CA ALA A 42 21.71 2.76 -32.58
C ALA A 42 20.74 2.51 -31.41
N PRO A 43 19.73 1.67 -31.58
CA PRO A 43 18.88 1.30 -30.45
C PRO A 43 19.73 0.59 -29.40
N ALA A 44 19.78 1.15 -28.20
CA ALA A 44 20.37 0.48 -27.06
C ALA A 44 19.52 -0.77 -26.75
N SER A 45 20.01 -1.94 -27.15
CA SER A 45 19.48 -3.22 -26.66
C SER A 45 19.69 -3.26 -25.16
N ALA A 46 18.60 -3.18 -24.40
CA ALA A 46 18.64 -3.48 -22.97
C ALA A 46 19.10 -4.93 -22.83
N ALA A 47 20.30 -5.13 -22.31
CA ALA A 47 20.77 -6.45 -21.93
C ALA A 47 19.83 -7.01 -20.84
N PRO A 48 19.46 -8.30 -20.91
CA PRO A 48 18.67 -8.91 -19.85
C PRO A 48 19.47 -8.78 -18.54
N VAL A 49 18.86 -8.16 -17.54
CA VAL A 49 19.39 -8.12 -16.18
C VAL A 49 19.30 -9.55 -15.66
N SER A 50 20.41 -10.27 -15.69
CA SER A 50 20.48 -11.60 -15.06
C SER A 50 20.19 -11.43 -13.57
N PRO A 51 19.29 -12.22 -12.98
CA PRO A 51 19.07 -12.20 -11.54
C PRO A 51 20.36 -12.60 -10.85
N ARG A 52 20.93 -11.67 -10.11
CA ARG A 52 22.09 -11.94 -9.27
C ARG A 52 21.65 -12.89 -8.16
N PRO A 53 22.27 -14.07 -7.99
CA PRO A 53 21.90 -14.94 -6.89
C PRO A 53 22.03 -14.17 -5.58
N ALA A 54 20.94 -14.13 -4.81
CA ALA A 54 20.92 -13.53 -3.49
C ALA A 54 21.98 -14.21 -2.62
N ALA A 55 23.04 -13.49 -2.31
CA ALA A 55 23.94 -13.92 -1.25
C ALA A 55 23.13 -13.91 0.05
N ALA A 56 22.77 -15.08 0.55
CA ALA A 56 22.20 -15.26 1.88
C ALA A 56 23.26 -14.82 2.91
N GLY A 57 23.28 -13.57 3.29
CA GLY A 57 24.28 -13.00 4.20
C GLY A 57 23.70 -11.85 5.00
N THR A 58 23.29 -12.13 6.24
CA THR A 58 23.48 -11.34 7.49
C THR A 58 23.48 -9.78 7.44
N ALA A 59 22.93 -9.14 6.42
CA ALA A 59 22.82 -7.69 6.40
C ALA A 59 21.81 -7.16 7.46
N TYR A 60 20.90 -8.01 7.88
CA TYR A 60 19.89 -7.76 8.90
C TYR A 60 20.31 -8.56 10.14
N GLY A 61 20.32 -7.99 11.30
CA GLY A 61 20.76 -8.66 12.55
C GLY A 61 19.96 -9.92 12.94
N ARG A 62 18.96 -10.33 12.14
CA ARG A 62 18.12 -11.51 12.36
C ARG A 62 17.94 -12.34 11.08
N ARG A 63 17.69 -13.66 11.24
CA ARG A 63 17.33 -14.54 10.13
C ARG A 63 15.96 -14.14 9.56
N ARG A 64 15.91 -13.93 8.26
CA ARG A 64 14.65 -13.64 7.57
C ARG A 64 13.85 -14.89 7.27
N PRO A 65 12.50 -14.82 7.39
CA PRO A 65 11.61 -15.85 6.89
C PRO A 65 11.84 -16.11 5.39
N SER A 66 11.96 -17.38 5.01
CA SER A 66 12.18 -17.80 3.61
C SER A 66 11.06 -18.70 3.09
N THR A 67 10.12 -19.08 3.94
CA THR A 67 8.96 -19.89 3.58
C THR A 67 7.66 -19.21 3.99
N PRO A 68 6.52 -19.53 3.33
CA PRO A 68 5.22 -18.99 3.71
C PRO A 68 4.89 -19.21 5.19
N ALA A 69 5.22 -20.40 5.70
CA ALA A 69 4.94 -20.75 7.10
C ALA A 69 5.79 -19.94 8.09
N GLU A 70 7.08 -19.69 7.77
CA GLU A 70 7.94 -18.83 8.60
C GLU A 70 7.45 -17.39 8.59
N ALA A 71 7.10 -16.86 7.40
CA ALA A 71 6.57 -15.51 7.24
C ALA A 71 5.29 -15.28 8.05
N LEU A 72 4.34 -16.22 7.97
CA LEU A 72 3.11 -16.16 8.76
C LEU A 72 3.37 -16.18 10.27
N ARG A 73 4.32 -17.00 10.73
CA ARG A 73 4.68 -17.05 12.15
C ARG A 73 5.31 -15.75 12.63
N GLU A 74 6.17 -15.13 11.80
CA GLU A 74 6.79 -13.84 12.14
C GLU A 74 5.75 -12.73 12.23
N LEU A 75 4.86 -12.60 11.25
CA LEU A 75 3.78 -11.61 11.32
C LEU A 75 2.87 -11.82 12.54
N ALA A 76 2.51 -13.08 12.84
CA ALA A 76 1.71 -13.39 14.01
C ALA A 76 2.44 -13.06 15.33
N ALA A 77 3.76 -13.29 15.39
CA ALA A 77 4.58 -12.93 16.53
C ALA A 77 4.67 -11.41 16.68
N GLY A 78 4.87 -10.68 15.58
CA GLY A 78 4.90 -9.21 15.56
C GLY A 78 3.57 -8.61 16.03
N ASN A 79 2.44 -9.06 15.48
CA ASN A 79 1.13 -8.58 15.95
C ASN A 79 0.90 -8.90 17.44
N ARG A 80 1.40 -10.01 17.92
CA ARG A 80 1.33 -10.32 19.37
C ARG A 80 2.17 -9.33 20.19
N ARG A 81 3.35 -8.92 19.73
CA ARG A 81 4.16 -7.87 20.38
C ARG A 81 3.43 -6.54 20.39
N TRP A 82 2.91 -6.10 19.22
CA TRP A 82 2.12 -4.88 19.07
C TRP A 82 0.98 -4.80 20.07
N ARG A 83 0.08 -5.78 20.10
CA ARG A 83 -1.10 -5.77 20.97
C ARG A 83 -0.80 -5.92 22.49
N THR A 84 0.43 -6.32 22.84
CA THR A 84 0.85 -6.46 24.24
C THR A 84 1.82 -5.36 24.69
N PHE A 85 2.00 -4.33 23.85
CA PHE A 85 2.89 -3.19 24.13
C PHE A 85 4.34 -3.65 24.43
N ARG A 86 4.85 -4.57 23.58
CA ARG A 86 6.20 -5.16 23.68
C ARG A 86 6.90 -5.14 22.32
N GLU A 87 6.70 -4.05 21.59
CA GLU A 87 7.30 -3.82 20.29
C GLU A 87 8.83 -3.86 20.38
N GLN A 88 9.47 -4.42 19.39
CA GLN A 88 10.92 -4.55 19.29
C GLN A 88 11.53 -3.54 18.34
N HIS A 89 10.71 -2.92 17.48
CA HIS A 89 11.16 -1.98 16.43
C HIS A 89 12.38 -2.51 15.68
N PRO A 90 12.26 -3.70 15.05
CA PRO A 90 13.40 -4.35 14.42
C PRO A 90 13.90 -3.55 13.21
N ASP A 91 15.17 -3.77 12.86
CA ASP A 91 15.79 -3.29 11.62
C ASP A 91 15.76 -1.76 11.42
N GLU A 92 15.71 -0.97 12.50
CA GLU A 92 15.74 0.50 12.47
C GLU A 92 17.13 1.10 12.73
N ALA A 93 18.11 0.28 13.13
CA ALA A 93 19.45 0.75 13.47
C ALA A 93 20.18 1.39 12.27
N PRO A 94 21.07 2.39 12.47
CA PRO A 94 21.82 3.02 11.40
C PRO A 94 22.60 2.04 10.51
N ALA A 95 23.17 0.99 11.08
CA ALA A 95 23.90 -0.04 10.33
C ALA A 95 22.99 -0.81 9.36
N VAL A 96 21.74 -1.09 9.76
CA VAL A 96 20.74 -1.73 8.90
C VAL A 96 20.34 -0.80 7.77
N ARG A 97 20.08 0.47 8.05
CA ARG A 97 19.77 1.48 7.03
C ARG A 97 20.87 1.56 5.98
N GLN A 98 22.13 1.54 6.41
CA GLN A 98 23.28 1.56 5.51
C GLN A 98 23.35 0.28 4.66
N SER A 99 23.13 -0.89 5.24
CA SER A 99 23.18 -2.16 4.50
C SER A 99 22.07 -2.26 3.45
N LEU A 100 20.89 -1.68 3.71
CA LEU A 100 19.75 -1.66 2.80
C LEU A 100 19.96 -0.81 1.54
N THR A 101 21.00 0.05 1.51
CA THR A 101 21.32 0.83 0.30
C THR A 101 21.76 -0.04 -0.87
N SER A 102 22.21 -1.26 -0.63
CA SER A 102 22.67 -2.21 -1.65
C SER A 102 21.62 -3.23 -2.11
N GLY A 103 20.46 -3.29 -1.44
CA GLY A 103 19.37 -4.21 -1.79
C GLY A 103 18.38 -4.41 -0.64
N GLN A 104 17.29 -5.13 -0.94
CA GLN A 104 16.23 -5.45 0.02
C GLN A 104 15.76 -6.90 -0.18
N HIS A 105 15.25 -7.51 0.87
CA HIS A 105 14.75 -8.88 0.86
C HIS A 105 13.49 -9.00 1.73
N PRO A 106 12.36 -8.39 1.30
CA PRO A 106 11.12 -8.46 2.04
C PRO A 106 10.61 -9.91 2.11
N PHE A 107 10.10 -10.30 3.27
CA PHE A 107 9.56 -11.64 3.44
C PHE A 107 8.03 -11.72 3.28
N ALA A 108 7.36 -10.57 3.17
CA ALA A 108 5.92 -10.51 2.88
C ALA A 108 5.57 -9.26 2.08
N VAL A 109 4.53 -9.39 1.24
CA VAL A 109 3.77 -8.28 0.68
C VAL A 109 2.47 -8.16 1.48
N VAL A 110 2.16 -6.96 1.96
CA VAL A 110 0.89 -6.67 2.63
C VAL A 110 0.10 -5.67 1.77
N LEU A 111 -1.02 -6.12 1.22
CA LEU A 111 -2.02 -5.24 0.65
C LEU A 111 -2.99 -4.83 1.76
N GLY A 112 -2.98 -3.56 2.14
CA GLY A 112 -3.84 -3.00 3.18
C GLY A 112 -4.60 -1.76 2.75
N CYS A 113 -5.52 -1.31 3.60
CA CYS A 113 -6.22 -0.06 3.41
C CYS A 113 -5.30 1.15 3.61
N ILE A 114 -5.67 2.29 2.98
CA ILE A 114 -5.03 3.58 3.24
C ILE A 114 -5.35 4.15 4.64
N ASP A 115 -6.22 3.51 5.41
CA ASP A 115 -6.64 3.95 6.75
C ASP A 115 -5.42 4.18 7.65
N SER A 116 -5.27 5.41 8.16
CA SER A 116 -4.09 5.82 8.93
C SER A 116 -3.90 5.06 10.25
N ARG A 117 -4.94 4.36 10.72
CA ARG A 117 -4.92 3.56 11.96
C ARG A 117 -4.34 2.16 11.74
N VAL A 118 -4.07 1.77 10.48
CA VAL A 118 -3.65 0.40 10.12
C VAL A 118 -2.36 0.42 9.27
N PRO A 119 -1.25 1.00 9.76
CA PRO A 119 0.04 0.86 9.08
C PRO A 119 0.58 -0.56 9.32
N PRO A 120 0.78 -1.37 8.25
CA PRO A 120 1.17 -2.76 8.40
C PRO A 120 2.48 -2.97 9.17
N GLU A 121 3.45 -2.09 8.99
CA GLU A 121 4.75 -2.16 9.67
C GLU A 121 4.58 -2.09 11.20
N LEU A 122 3.69 -1.21 11.70
CA LEU A 122 3.41 -1.12 13.13
C LEU A 122 2.56 -2.28 13.62
N VAL A 123 1.46 -2.59 12.89
CA VAL A 123 0.54 -3.68 13.26
C VAL A 123 1.25 -5.02 13.40
N PHE A 124 2.29 -5.25 12.61
CA PHE A 124 3.10 -6.46 12.63
C PHE A 124 4.47 -6.29 13.30
N ASP A 125 4.78 -5.12 13.88
CA ASP A 125 6.08 -4.82 14.50
C ASP A 125 7.24 -5.27 13.62
N GLN A 126 7.28 -4.76 12.38
CA GLN A 126 8.29 -5.03 11.39
C GLN A 126 9.05 -3.76 11.02
N GLY A 127 10.30 -3.91 10.62
CA GLY A 127 11.18 -2.79 10.32
C GLY A 127 11.51 -2.62 8.84
N LEU A 128 12.55 -1.85 8.58
CA LEU A 128 12.97 -1.51 7.22
C LEU A 128 13.38 -2.77 6.43
N GLY A 129 12.82 -2.90 5.23
CA GLY A 129 13.15 -3.98 4.31
C GLY A 129 12.47 -5.31 4.63
N ASP A 130 11.62 -5.38 5.66
CA ASP A 130 10.88 -6.59 6.04
C ASP A 130 9.65 -6.82 5.19
N LEU A 131 8.90 -5.75 4.91
CA LEU A 131 7.64 -5.80 4.17
C LEU A 131 7.69 -4.97 2.89
N PHE A 132 7.03 -5.45 1.86
CA PHE A 132 6.44 -4.59 0.86
C PHE A 132 5.02 -4.22 1.28
N THR A 133 4.77 -2.93 1.40
CA THR A 133 3.44 -2.44 1.80
C THR A 133 2.79 -1.74 0.62
N VAL A 134 1.72 -2.33 0.10
CA VAL A 134 0.87 -1.77 -0.95
C VAL A 134 -0.44 -1.35 -0.30
N ARG A 135 -0.92 -0.12 -0.57
CA ARG A 135 -2.12 0.40 0.09
C ARG A 135 -3.07 1.05 -0.90
N SER A 136 -4.31 0.59 -0.87
CA SER A 136 -5.44 1.19 -1.58
C SER A 136 -6.68 1.22 -0.67
N ALA A 137 -7.58 2.18 -0.85
CA ALA A 137 -8.79 2.25 -0.02
C ALA A 137 -9.65 1.00 -0.24
N GLY A 138 -9.94 0.26 0.84
CA GLY A 138 -10.69 -1.00 0.78
C GLY A 138 -9.99 -2.12 0.02
N GLU A 139 -8.65 -2.14 0.00
CA GLU A 139 -7.82 -3.16 -0.66
C GLU A 139 -8.15 -3.35 -2.16
N VAL A 140 -8.68 -2.30 -2.82
CA VAL A 140 -9.08 -2.34 -4.23
C VAL A 140 -7.87 -2.64 -5.13
N LEU A 141 -8.06 -3.57 -6.07
CA LEU A 141 -7.06 -3.95 -7.06
C LEU A 141 -7.29 -3.23 -8.39
N ASP A 142 -6.25 -2.54 -8.86
CA ASP A 142 -6.10 -2.10 -10.24
C ASP A 142 -4.75 -2.61 -10.80
N GLU A 143 -4.45 -2.29 -12.04
CA GLU A 143 -3.21 -2.73 -12.71
C GLU A 143 -1.94 -2.30 -11.95
N ALA A 144 -1.92 -1.09 -11.40
CA ALA A 144 -0.75 -0.59 -10.67
C ALA A 144 -0.58 -1.32 -9.32
N VAL A 145 -1.68 -1.58 -8.61
CA VAL A 145 -1.70 -2.33 -7.36
C VAL A 145 -1.31 -3.79 -7.61
N LEU A 146 -1.87 -4.43 -8.64
CA LEU A 146 -1.52 -5.80 -9.04
C LEU A 146 -0.03 -5.94 -9.38
N GLY A 147 0.49 -5.05 -10.24
CA GLY A 147 1.91 -5.05 -10.59
C GLY A 147 2.83 -4.84 -9.38
N SER A 148 2.44 -3.94 -8.46
CA SER A 148 3.20 -3.70 -7.23
C SER A 148 3.23 -4.91 -6.30
N ILE A 149 2.10 -5.62 -6.18
CA ILE A 149 2.02 -6.85 -5.38
C ILE A 149 2.85 -7.97 -6.03
N ALA A 150 2.69 -8.18 -7.34
CA ALA A 150 3.36 -9.24 -8.08
C ALA A 150 4.89 -9.09 -8.07
N TYR A 151 5.40 -7.86 -8.01
CA TYR A 151 6.84 -7.58 -7.97
C TYR A 151 7.55 -8.32 -6.84
N GLY A 152 6.98 -8.38 -5.65
CA GLY A 152 7.58 -9.07 -4.51
C GLY A 152 7.84 -10.57 -4.79
N PRO A 153 6.81 -11.38 -5.06
CA PRO A 153 7.00 -12.80 -5.36
C PRO A 153 7.78 -13.07 -6.64
N LEU A 154 7.60 -12.27 -7.71
CA LEU A 154 8.19 -12.58 -9.01
C LEU A 154 9.66 -12.18 -9.11
N GLU A 155 10.04 -11.04 -8.54
CA GLU A 155 11.40 -10.48 -8.68
C GLU A 155 12.28 -10.73 -7.45
N LEU A 156 11.70 -10.86 -6.26
CA LEU A 156 12.45 -11.00 -5.00
C LEU A 156 12.12 -12.29 -4.22
N ASP A 157 11.38 -13.22 -4.83
CA ASP A 157 10.99 -14.50 -4.21
C ASP A 157 10.33 -14.34 -2.84
N THR A 158 9.56 -13.25 -2.65
CA THR A 158 8.82 -13.00 -1.42
C THR A 158 7.76 -14.09 -1.20
N PRO A 159 7.82 -14.85 -0.09
CA PRO A 159 7.04 -16.09 0.05
C PRO A 159 5.59 -15.88 0.50
N LEU A 160 5.17 -14.66 0.84
CA LEU A 160 3.84 -14.42 1.42
C LEU A 160 3.20 -13.15 0.87
N ILE A 161 1.91 -13.24 0.50
CA ILE A 161 1.02 -12.10 0.30
C ILE A 161 -0.08 -12.14 1.36
N VAL A 162 -0.33 -11.02 2.03
CA VAL A 162 -1.44 -10.83 2.99
C VAL A 162 -2.36 -9.74 2.46
N VAL A 163 -3.63 -10.06 2.28
CA VAL A 163 -4.70 -9.07 2.08
C VAL A 163 -5.24 -8.73 3.47
N LEU A 164 -4.97 -7.52 3.93
CA LEU A 164 -5.25 -7.07 5.29
C LEU A 164 -6.40 -6.06 5.30
N GLY A 165 -7.63 -6.55 5.48
CA GLY A 165 -8.77 -5.73 5.83
C GLY A 165 -8.76 -5.29 7.29
N HIS A 166 -9.69 -4.44 7.68
CA HIS A 166 -9.75 -3.97 9.06
C HIS A 166 -11.16 -3.58 9.49
N GLN A 167 -11.40 -3.65 10.78
CA GLN A 167 -12.64 -3.18 11.43
C GLN A 167 -12.95 -1.72 11.05
N SER A 168 -14.23 -1.42 10.81
CA SER A 168 -14.72 -0.06 10.53
C SER A 168 -14.02 0.61 9.33
N CYS A 169 -13.83 -0.15 8.24
CA CYS A 169 -13.23 0.37 7.01
C CYS A 169 -14.13 1.42 6.35
N GLY A 170 -13.63 2.67 6.25
CA GLY A 170 -14.39 3.78 5.67
C GLY A 170 -14.73 3.59 4.20
N ALA A 171 -13.88 2.93 3.42
CA ALA A 171 -14.15 2.65 2.01
C ALA A 171 -15.29 1.65 1.83
N VAL A 172 -15.33 0.59 2.65
CA VAL A 172 -16.43 -0.38 2.66
C VAL A 172 -17.72 0.27 3.15
N THR A 173 -17.66 1.08 4.21
CA THR A 173 -18.82 1.83 4.69
C THR A 173 -19.41 2.72 3.60
N ALA A 174 -18.57 3.50 2.91
CA ALA A 174 -19.01 4.37 1.81
C ALA A 174 -19.62 3.59 0.63
N ALA A 175 -19.08 2.41 0.31
CA ALA A 175 -19.64 1.53 -0.73
C ALA A 175 -21.01 0.99 -0.34
N VAL A 176 -21.18 0.53 0.90
CA VAL A 176 -22.48 0.04 1.43
C VAL A 176 -23.51 1.16 1.46
N GLU A 177 -23.17 2.36 1.96
CA GLU A 177 -24.06 3.51 1.99
C GLU A 177 -24.46 3.96 0.58
N ALA A 178 -23.54 3.95 -0.39
CA ALA A 178 -23.83 4.28 -1.79
C ALA A 178 -24.80 3.27 -2.41
N ASP A 179 -24.62 1.98 -2.14
CA ASP A 179 -25.49 0.90 -2.59
C ASP A 179 -26.91 1.03 -1.98
N GLU A 180 -27.01 1.26 -0.67
CA GLU A 180 -28.29 1.41 0.04
C GLU A 180 -29.09 2.64 -0.40
N THR A 181 -28.41 3.74 -0.65
CA THR A 181 -29.06 5.03 -0.95
C THR A 181 -29.17 5.34 -2.44
N GLY A 182 -28.45 4.63 -3.30
CA GLY A 182 -28.30 4.96 -4.72
C GLY A 182 -27.53 6.25 -4.97
N LYS A 183 -26.93 6.86 -3.94
CA LYS A 183 -26.20 8.13 -4.05
C LYS A 183 -24.80 7.89 -4.63
N ARG A 184 -24.49 8.59 -5.74
CA ARG A 184 -23.14 8.54 -6.30
C ARG A 184 -22.14 9.26 -5.41
N LEU A 185 -20.98 8.63 -5.25
CA LEU A 185 -19.84 9.21 -4.56
C LEU A 185 -19.05 10.16 -5.46
N PRO A 186 -18.28 11.11 -4.90
CA PRO A 186 -17.49 12.05 -5.69
C PRO A 186 -16.42 11.35 -6.54
N ALA A 187 -16.32 11.75 -7.83
CA ALA A 187 -15.22 11.44 -8.75
C ALA A 187 -14.66 9.99 -8.62
N HIS A 188 -13.36 9.89 -8.32
CA HIS A 188 -12.65 8.61 -8.27
C HIS A 188 -13.01 7.75 -7.04
N ILE A 189 -13.67 8.29 -6.02
CA ILE A 189 -14.17 7.51 -4.88
C ILE A 189 -15.27 6.55 -5.34
N GLN A 190 -16.07 6.94 -6.35
CA GLN A 190 -17.06 6.04 -6.94
C GLN A 190 -16.41 4.78 -7.53
N TYR A 191 -15.25 4.90 -8.20
CA TYR A 191 -14.52 3.74 -8.71
C TYR A 191 -14.19 2.74 -7.60
N LEU A 192 -13.74 3.22 -6.43
CA LEU A 192 -13.44 2.34 -5.30
C LEU A 192 -14.70 1.62 -4.79
N ALA A 193 -15.81 2.35 -4.67
CA ALA A 193 -17.09 1.77 -4.26
C ALA A 193 -17.59 0.74 -5.28
N ASP A 194 -17.48 1.00 -6.58
CA ASP A 194 -17.88 0.08 -7.65
C ASP A 194 -17.07 -1.23 -7.60
N GLN A 195 -15.79 -1.18 -7.18
CA GLN A 195 -14.97 -2.38 -7.01
C GLN A 195 -15.36 -3.20 -5.77
N ILE A 196 -15.87 -2.55 -4.71
CA ILE A 196 -16.30 -3.19 -3.46
C ILE A 196 -17.74 -3.72 -3.57
N ALA A 197 -18.61 -3.02 -4.30
CA ALA A 197 -20.05 -3.29 -4.39
C ALA A 197 -20.40 -4.77 -4.68
N PRO A 198 -19.71 -5.50 -5.59
CA PRO A 198 -20.01 -6.91 -5.84
C PRO A 198 -19.86 -7.82 -4.60
N ASN A 199 -19.16 -7.36 -3.57
CA ASN A 199 -18.88 -8.12 -2.36
C ASN A 199 -19.80 -7.75 -1.19
N ILE A 200 -20.80 -6.86 -1.39
CA ILE A 200 -21.71 -6.45 -0.34
C ILE A 200 -22.60 -7.61 0.08
N ASP A 201 -22.64 -7.86 1.39
CA ASP A 201 -23.51 -8.89 1.97
C ASP A 201 -24.92 -8.33 2.22
N HIS A 202 -25.80 -8.49 1.24
CA HIS A 202 -27.19 -8.03 1.31
C HIS A 202 -28.07 -8.85 2.27
N THR A 203 -27.54 -9.95 2.88
CA THR A 203 -28.27 -10.71 3.91
C THR A 203 -28.23 -10.05 5.28
N LYS A 204 -27.40 -9.01 5.45
CA LYS A 204 -27.20 -8.24 6.67
C LYS A 204 -27.70 -6.81 6.50
N GLU A 205 -27.80 -6.09 7.61
CA GLU A 205 -28.21 -4.69 7.64
C GLU A 205 -27.29 -3.85 8.53
N GLY A 206 -27.22 -2.53 8.26
CA GLY A 206 -26.50 -1.57 9.06
C GLY A 206 -25.02 -1.97 9.30
N ALA A 207 -24.56 -1.81 10.53
CA ALA A 207 -23.17 -2.14 10.90
C ALA A 207 -22.77 -3.60 10.62
N ALA A 208 -23.70 -4.54 10.75
CA ALA A 208 -23.43 -5.95 10.47
C ALA A 208 -23.22 -6.22 8.97
N ARG A 209 -23.88 -5.45 8.08
CA ARG A 209 -23.64 -5.50 6.64
C ARG A 209 -22.22 -5.02 6.31
N VAL A 210 -21.82 -3.86 6.84
CA VAL A 210 -20.44 -3.33 6.67
C VAL A 210 -19.42 -4.34 7.15
N ASP A 211 -19.63 -4.92 8.32
CA ASP A 211 -18.72 -5.88 8.94
C ASP A 211 -18.55 -7.15 8.10
N ALA A 212 -19.65 -7.74 7.65
CA ALA A 212 -19.62 -8.91 6.76
C ALA A 212 -19.02 -8.60 5.39
N THR A 213 -19.27 -7.38 4.85
CA THR A 213 -18.72 -6.93 3.58
C THR A 213 -17.20 -6.77 3.63
N ILE A 214 -16.63 -6.31 4.75
CA ILE A 214 -15.17 -6.27 4.94
C ILE A 214 -14.56 -7.64 4.72
N ASP A 215 -15.11 -8.66 5.36
CA ASP A 215 -14.60 -10.03 5.24
C ASP A 215 -14.81 -10.60 3.84
N ALA A 216 -15.98 -10.36 3.23
CA ALA A 216 -16.28 -10.78 1.87
C ALA A 216 -15.31 -10.13 0.85
N ASN A 217 -15.05 -8.84 1.02
CA ASN A 217 -14.12 -8.11 0.16
C ASN A 217 -12.69 -8.65 0.25
N VAL A 218 -12.19 -8.91 1.47
CA VAL A 218 -10.87 -9.53 1.66
C VAL A 218 -10.79 -10.90 0.97
N ARG A 219 -11.84 -11.73 1.10
CA ARG A 219 -11.89 -13.04 0.41
C ARG A 219 -11.88 -12.89 -1.11
N ALA A 220 -12.65 -11.95 -1.65
CA ALA A 220 -12.72 -11.71 -3.09
C ALA A 220 -11.38 -11.20 -3.65
N VAL A 221 -10.76 -10.24 -2.98
CA VAL A 221 -9.43 -9.71 -3.35
C VAL A 221 -8.37 -10.80 -3.30
N ARG A 222 -8.34 -11.61 -2.21
CA ARG A 222 -7.46 -12.78 -2.11
C ARG A 222 -7.68 -13.78 -3.24
N ALA A 223 -8.93 -14.08 -3.56
CA ALA A 223 -9.28 -15.02 -4.63
C ALA A 223 -8.82 -14.49 -6.00
N ARG A 224 -8.99 -13.20 -6.26
CA ARG A 224 -8.52 -12.57 -7.49
C ARG A 224 -7.00 -12.65 -7.62
N LEU A 225 -6.25 -12.34 -6.56
CA LEU A 225 -4.78 -12.50 -6.56
C LEU A 225 -4.36 -13.97 -6.77
N ALA A 226 -5.06 -14.91 -6.18
CA ALA A 226 -4.77 -16.34 -6.34
C ALA A 226 -5.10 -16.87 -7.75
N ALA A 227 -5.92 -16.15 -8.52
CA ALA A 227 -6.26 -16.48 -9.90
C ALA A 227 -5.26 -15.89 -10.93
N GLU A 228 -4.38 -14.96 -10.52
CA GLU A 228 -3.35 -14.41 -11.40
C GLU A 228 -2.36 -15.52 -11.80
N PRO A 229 -2.14 -15.81 -13.09
CA PRO A 229 -1.42 -16.99 -13.54
C PRO A 229 -0.03 -17.16 -12.93
N ASP A 230 0.76 -16.09 -12.87
CA ASP A 230 2.13 -16.13 -12.38
C ASP A 230 2.18 -16.36 -10.86
N LEU A 231 1.23 -15.80 -10.11
CA LEU A 231 1.10 -16.02 -8.66
C LEU A 231 0.57 -17.43 -8.38
N ALA A 232 -0.42 -17.89 -9.15
CA ALA A 232 -0.99 -19.24 -9.03
C ALA A 232 0.07 -20.33 -9.23
N ALA A 233 0.96 -20.18 -10.20
CA ALA A 233 2.08 -21.09 -10.41
C ALA A 233 2.98 -21.20 -9.18
N ARG A 234 3.33 -20.08 -8.55
CA ARG A 234 4.15 -20.07 -7.32
C ARG A 234 3.44 -20.66 -6.11
N VAL A 235 2.11 -20.48 -6.03
CA VAL A 235 1.29 -21.12 -4.99
C VAL A 235 1.27 -22.63 -5.18
N ALA A 236 1.10 -23.11 -6.42
CA ALA A 236 1.12 -24.53 -6.73
C ALA A 236 2.48 -25.21 -6.40
N ASP A 237 3.57 -24.47 -6.60
CA ASP A 237 4.94 -24.94 -6.24
C ASP A 237 5.23 -24.86 -4.73
N GLY A 238 4.32 -24.35 -3.91
CA GLY A 238 4.52 -24.17 -2.46
C GLY A 238 5.48 -23.05 -2.08
N ARG A 239 5.90 -22.23 -3.05
CA ARG A 239 6.83 -21.09 -2.84
C ARG A 239 6.13 -19.82 -2.39
N LEU A 240 4.82 -19.72 -2.58
CA LEU A 240 4.01 -18.56 -2.23
C LEU A 240 2.75 -19.01 -1.48
N ALA A 241 2.36 -18.25 -0.44
CA ALA A 241 1.01 -18.31 0.10
C ALA A 241 0.33 -16.94 -0.06
N ILE A 242 -0.97 -16.96 -0.35
CA ILE A 242 -1.83 -15.77 -0.42
C ILE A 242 -2.94 -15.95 0.62
N VAL A 243 -2.96 -15.09 1.63
CA VAL A 243 -3.89 -15.20 2.75
C VAL A 243 -4.73 -13.93 2.94
N GLY A 244 -5.97 -14.09 3.36
CA GLY A 244 -6.80 -13.01 3.86
C GLY A 244 -6.67 -12.89 5.37
N ALA A 245 -6.64 -11.66 5.86
CA ALA A 245 -6.63 -11.35 7.28
C ALA A 245 -7.43 -10.08 7.57
N ARG A 246 -7.83 -9.91 8.83
CA ARG A 246 -8.53 -8.74 9.32
C ARG A 246 -7.91 -8.26 10.61
N TYR A 247 -7.67 -6.96 10.71
CA TYR A 247 -7.21 -6.27 11.91
C TYR A 247 -8.38 -5.65 12.66
N GLU A 248 -8.53 -5.99 13.92
CA GLU A 248 -9.51 -5.38 14.81
C GLU A 248 -8.93 -4.17 15.50
N LEU A 249 -9.49 -2.99 15.23
CA LEU A 249 -9.04 -1.72 15.85
C LEU A 249 -9.22 -1.72 17.36
N THR A 250 -10.24 -2.41 17.86
CA THR A 250 -10.59 -2.44 19.30
C THR A 250 -9.66 -3.34 20.13
N THR A 251 -9.26 -4.47 19.56
CA THR A 251 -8.45 -5.48 20.25
C THR A 251 -7.02 -5.55 19.77
N GLN A 252 -6.74 -4.86 18.65
CA GLN A 252 -5.44 -4.86 17.96
C GLN A 252 -5.00 -6.24 17.45
N VAL A 253 -5.91 -7.19 17.42
CA VAL A 253 -5.66 -8.56 16.93
C VAL A 253 -5.80 -8.61 15.42
N VAL A 254 -4.84 -9.26 14.76
CA VAL A 254 -4.99 -9.74 13.38
C VAL A 254 -5.40 -11.20 13.43
N HIS A 255 -6.52 -11.52 12.79
CA HIS A 255 -6.94 -12.91 12.60
C HIS A 255 -7.09 -13.22 11.10
N ARG A 256 -6.89 -14.50 10.77
CA ARG A 256 -7.05 -14.97 9.38
C ARG A 256 -8.53 -15.08 9.02
N ILE A 257 -8.84 -14.68 7.79
CA ILE A 257 -10.12 -14.93 7.15
C ILE A 257 -9.96 -16.17 6.26
N ALA A 258 -10.84 -17.13 6.43
CA ALA A 258 -10.86 -18.38 5.66
C ALA A 258 -11.34 -18.17 4.21
#